data_eeaf330d0cd8a2946e0a39faa5613d5f
#
_entry.id   eeaf330d0cd8a2946e0a39faa5613d5f
#
_cell.length_a   1.000
_cell.length_b   1.000
_cell.length_c   1.000
_cell.angle_alpha   90.00
_cell.angle_beta   90.00
_cell.angle_gamma   90.00
#
_symmetry.space_group_name_H-M   'P 1'
#
loop_
_entity.id
_entity.type
_entity.pdbx_description
1 polymer ?
#
loop_
_entity_poly.entity_id
_entity_poly.type
_entity_poly.pdbx_seq_one_letter_code
_entity_poly.pdbx_strand_id
1 'polypeptide(L)'
;MAHSTVRSRAARLLPIAGALVATVLIAGCGSNTTTSTPSPTTATTPPGTAAASPTAAQPASVTVRVEDMKFSSDAVTVRAGDTVTWKFSDKVPHAVQGIGDAAMGINSPIFTGGEWSHTFAVPGVYRYLCPLHPEMRGTVTVR
;
A
#
# COMPACT_ATOMS: atom_id res chain seq x y z
N MET A 1 9.40 -55.83 -8.62
CA MET A 1 9.40 -55.16 -9.95
C MET A 1 7.98 -54.69 -10.20
N ALA A 2 7.70 -53.42 -9.96
CA ALA A 2 6.38 -52.81 -10.23
C ALA A 2 6.64 -51.49 -10.98
N HIS A 3 6.30 -51.47 -12.25
CA HIS A 3 6.41 -50.30 -13.12
C HIS A 3 5.20 -49.39 -12.91
N SER A 4 5.41 -48.21 -12.37
CA SER A 4 4.36 -47.21 -12.23
C SER A 4 4.35 -46.31 -13.49
N THR A 5 3.27 -46.46 -14.27
CA THR A 5 3.03 -45.73 -15.52
C THR A 5 2.48 -44.35 -15.19
N VAL A 6 3.30 -43.32 -15.46
CA VAL A 6 2.88 -41.90 -15.37
C VAL A 6 2.03 -41.57 -16.60
N ARG A 7 0.75 -41.29 -16.42
CA ARG A 7 -0.14 -40.79 -17.48
C ARG A 7 -0.04 -39.25 -17.54
N SER A 8 0.60 -38.77 -18.61
CA SER A 8 0.57 -37.35 -19.01
C SER A 8 -0.84 -36.96 -19.44
N ARG A 9 -1.45 -36.02 -18.76
CA ARG A 9 -2.67 -35.34 -19.22
C ARG A 9 -2.29 -34.12 -20.01
N ALA A 10 -2.52 -34.16 -21.32
CA ALA A 10 -2.39 -33.04 -22.24
C ALA A 10 -3.43 -31.95 -21.90
N ALA A 11 -2.99 -30.76 -21.58
CA ALA A 11 -3.84 -29.60 -21.44
C ALA A 11 -4.24 -29.06 -22.83
N ARG A 12 -5.54 -28.99 -23.06
CA ARG A 12 -6.14 -28.42 -24.28
C ARG A 12 -6.10 -26.89 -24.19
N LEU A 13 -5.40 -26.27 -25.10
CA LEU A 13 -5.44 -24.85 -25.40
C LEU A 13 -6.76 -24.53 -26.13
N LEU A 14 -7.56 -23.64 -25.59
CA LEU A 14 -8.69 -22.98 -26.25
C LEU A 14 -8.26 -21.56 -26.63
N PRO A 15 -8.38 -21.15 -27.91
CA PRO A 15 -8.21 -19.78 -28.32
C PRO A 15 -9.54 -19.05 -28.13
N ILE A 16 -9.56 -17.91 -27.40
CA ILE A 16 -10.65 -16.97 -27.42
C ILE A 16 -10.24 -15.81 -28.31
N ALA A 17 -10.91 -15.78 -29.45
CA ALA A 17 -10.84 -14.71 -30.43
C ALA A 17 -11.73 -13.53 -30.01
N GLY A 18 -11.23 -12.33 -30.16
CA GLY A 18 -11.82 -11.13 -30.67
C GLY A 18 -13.12 -10.56 -30.07
N ALA A 19 -13.02 -9.29 -29.70
CA ALA A 19 -14.03 -8.29 -30.05
C ALA A 19 -13.44 -6.89 -29.94
N LEU A 20 -13.37 -6.22 -31.06
CA LEU A 20 -13.33 -4.78 -31.26
C LEU A 20 -14.60 -4.12 -30.69
N VAL A 21 -14.53 -2.87 -30.21
CA VAL A 21 -15.54 -1.81 -30.35
C VAL A 21 -15.08 -0.62 -29.52
N ALA A 22 -14.82 0.39 -30.16
CA ALA A 22 -15.45 1.64 -30.59
C ALA A 22 -15.05 2.84 -29.72
N THR A 23 -14.33 3.71 -30.35
CA THR A 23 -14.02 5.10 -30.06
C THR A 23 -15.31 5.93 -29.96
N VAL A 24 -15.47 6.71 -28.88
CA VAL A 24 -16.38 7.87 -28.83
C VAL A 24 -15.58 9.10 -28.44
N LEU A 25 -15.37 9.97 -29.42
CA LEU A 25 -14.91 11.33 -29.24
C LEU A 25 -16.14 12.22 -28.92
N ILE A 26 -16.12 12.91 -27.80
CA ILE A 26 -17.02 14.05 -27.57
C ILE A 26 -16.16 15.26 -27.22
N ALA A 27 -16.02 16.12 -28.21
CA ALA A 27 -15.54 17.48 -28.08
C ALA A 27 -16.69 18.35 -27.57
N GLY A 28 -16.46 19.09 -26.48
CA GLY A 28 -17.38 20.10 -25.95
C GLY A 28 -16.60 21.33 -25.52
N CYS A 29 -16.39 22.26 -26.44
CA CYS A 29 -15.99 23.62 -26.13
C CYS A 29 -17.21 24.39 -25.60
N GLY A 30 -17.07 25.04 -24.45
CA GLY A 30 -18.01 26.01 -23.92
C GLY A 30 -17.28 27.12 -23.20
N SER A 31 -16.91 28.16 -23.96
CA SER A 31 -16.41 29.42 -23.43
C SER A 31 -17.61 30.30 -23.00
N ASN A 32 -17.65 30.71 -21.74
CA ASN A 32 -18.48 31.84 -21.32
C ASN A 32 -17.65 32.80 -20.49
N THR A 33 -17.26 33.88 -21.17
CA THR A 33 -16.72 35.10 -20.58
C THR A 33 -17.89 35.94 -20.12
N THR A 34 -18.03 36.22 -18.84
CA THR A 34 -18.90 37.29 -18.34
C THR A 34 -18.10 38.14 -17.38
N THR A 35 -17.70 39.29 -17.89
CA THR A 35 -17.12 40.40 -17.13
C THR A 35 -18.24 41.05 -16.30
N SER A 36 -18.11 41.05 -14.98
CA SER A 36 -18.90 41.90 -14.10
C SER A 36 -17.97 42.54 -13.07
N THR A 37 -17.85 43.84 -13.20
CA THR A 37 -17.20 44.76 -12.26
C THR A 37 -18.05 44.90 -11.01
N PRO A 38 -17.53 44.69 -9.79
CA PRO A 38 -18.21 45.08 -8.57
C PRO A 38 -17.63 46.36 -7.99
N SER A 39 -18.49 47.28 -7.64
CA SER A 39 -18.29 48.43 -6.76
C SER A 39 -17.89 48.01 -5.33
N PRO A 40 -17.11 48.83 -4.63
CA PRO A 40 -16.69 48.48 -3.28
C PRO A 40 -17.78 48.87 -2.26
N THR A 41 -18.33 47.88 -1.58
CA THR A 41 -19.12 48.08 -0.36
C THR A 41 -18.28 47.68 0.85
N THR A 42 -17.96 48.68 1.66
CA THR A 42 -17.34 48.52 2.98
C THR A 42 -18.31 47.78 3.90
N ALA A 43 -18.00 46.54 4.27
CA ALA A 43 -18.66 45.81 5.34
C ALA A 43 -17.65 45.51 6.45
N THR A 44 -17.95 46.06 7.62
CA THR A 44 -17.28 45.85 8.89
C THR A 44 -17.30 44.37 9.28
N THR A 45 -16.11 43.80 9.46
CA THR A 45 -15.87 42.40 9.87
C THR A 45 -15.99 42.32 11.40
N PRO A 46 -16.82 41.41 11.96
CA PRO A 46 -16.68 40.99 13.34
C PRO A 46 -15.50 39.98 13.44
N PRO A 47 -14.80 39.88 14.59
CA PRO A 47 -13.71 38.96 14.79
C PRO A 47 -14.25 37.52 14.83
N GLY A 48 -14.23 36.87 13.68
CA GLY A 48 -14.53 35.46 13.55
C GLY A 48 -13.38 34.63 14.10
N THR A 49 -13.69 33.81 15.11
CA THR A 49 -12.83 32.71 15.59
C THR A 49 -12.33 31.91 14.40
N ALA A 50 -11.03 31.95 14.17
CA ALA A 50 -10.38 31.12 13.17
C ALA A 50 -10.60 29.65 13.54
N ALA A 51 -11.55 29.02 12.88
CA ALA A 51 -11.65 27.57 12.87
C ALA A 51 -10.38 27.06 12.20
N ALA A 52 -9.48 26.46 12.98
CA ALA A 52 -8.32 25.75 12.46
C ALA A 52 -8.82 24.68 11.51
N SER A 53 -8.60 24.86 10.22
CA SER A 53 -8.76 23.80 9.24
C SER A 53 -7.95 22.60 9.71
N PRO A 54 -8.49 21.38 9.70
CA PRO A 54 -7.71 20.20 10.00
C PRO A 54 -6.62 20.11 8.92
N THR A 55 -5.40 20.45 9.30
CA THR A 55 -4.22 20.18 8.47
C THR A 55 -4.26 18.69 8.18
N ALA A 56 -4.44 18.29 6.93
CA ALA A 56 -4.35 16.89 6.52
C ALA A 56 -3.01 16.37 7.03
N ALA A 57 -3.06 15.45 7.99
CA ALA A 57 -1.86 14.91 8.60
C ALA A 57 -1.04 14.24 7.48
N GLN A 58 0.18 14.74 7.26
CA GLN A 58 1.09 14.17 6.29
C GLN A 58 1.33 12.69 6.66
N PRO A 59 1.33 11.74 5.69
CA PRO A 59 1.60 10.34 5.96
C PRO A 59 2.89 10.18 6.75
N ALA A 60 2.83 9.47 7.88
CA ALA A 60 4.00 9.21 8.70
C ALA A 60 4.76 8.00 8.14
N SER A 61 6.08 7.96 8.41
CA SER A 61 6.92 6.81 8.11
C SER A 61 7.44 6.20 9.41
N VAL A 62 7.22 4.90 9.58
CA VAL A 62 7.70 4.13 10.74
C VAL A 62 8.72 3.12 10.25
N THR A 63 9.88 3.04 10.93
CA THR A 63 10.94 2.09 10.58
C THR A 63 10.96 0.92 11.57
N VAL A 64 10.92 -0.31 11.03
CA VAL A 64 11.17 -1.56 11.74
C VAL A 64 12.56 -2.06 11.35
N ARG A 65 13.44 -2.30 12.32
CA ARG A 65 14.75 -2.87 12.04
C ARG A 65 14.65 -4.38 11.93
N VAL A 66 15.43 -4.95 11.01
CA VAL A 66 15.58 -6.40 10.82
C VAL A 66 17.04 -6.72 11.12
N GLU A 67 17.29 -7.12 12.36
CA GLU A 67 18.63 -7.35 12.91
C GLU A 67 18.57 -8.39 14.01
N ASP A 68 19.67 -9.09 14.27
CA ASP A 68 19.77 -10.12 15.31
C ASP A 68 18.64 -11.17 15.26
N MET A 69 18.27 -11.62 14.07
CA MET A 69 17.23 -12.63 13.85
C MET A 69 15.85 -12.23 14.40
N LYS A 70 15.50 -10.93 14.37
CA LYS A 70 14.21 -10.42 14.84
C LYS A 70 13.78 -9.14 14.11
N PHE A 71 12.50 -8.85 14.21
CA PHE A 71 11.98 -7.52 13.89
C PHE A 71 12.01 -6.68 15.16
N SER A 72 12.87 -5.65 15.18
CA SER A 72 12.94 -4.68 16.29
C SER A 72 11.86 -3.63 16.11
N SER A 73 10.97 -3.51 17.08
CA SER A 73 9.58 -3.07 17.04
C SER A 73 8.73 -4.11 16.32
N ASP A 74 8.56 -5.27 16.94
CA ASP A 74 7.72 -6.37 16.46
C ASP A 74 6.23 -6.01 16.40
N ALA A 75 5.80 -4.96 17.11
CA ALA A 75 4.46 -4.39 17.05
C ALA A 75 4.51 -2.87 16.84
N VAL A 76 3.91 -2.40 15.75
CA VAL A 76 3.81 -0.98 15.42
C VAL A 76 2.35 -0.58 15.18
N THR A 77 2.01 0.67 15.50
CA THR A 77 0.70 1.25 15.21
C THR A 77 0.88 2.46 14.30
N VAL A 78 0.13 2.48 13.21
CA VAL A 78 0.15 3.52 12.19
C VAL A 78 -1.28 3.96 11.84
N ARG A 79 -1.43 5.01 11.03
CA ARG A 79 -2.70 5.46 10.46
C ARG A 79 -2.88 4.93 9.06
N ALA A 80 -4.12 4.87 8.59
CA ALA A 80 -4.38 4.61 7.18
C ALA A 80 -3.68 5.66 6.30
N GLY A 81 -2.93 5.20 5.30
CA GLY A 81 -2.09 6.02 4.43
C GLY A 81 -0.62 6.10 4.88
N ASP A 82 -0.27 5.68 6.08
CA ASP A 82 1.11 5.67 6.55
C ASP A 82 1.92 4.53 5.90
N THR A 83 3.25 4.72 5.87
CA THR A 83 4.21 3.77 5.31
C THR A 83 5.06 3.17 6.41
N VAL A 84 5.21 1.85 6.41
CA VAL A 84 6.17 1.13 7.25
C VAL A 84 7.34 0.70 6.38
N THR A 85 8.56 0.98 6.87
CA THR A 85 9.83 0.62 6.21
C THR A 85 10.56 -0.41 7.06
N TRP A 86 10.88 -1.57 6.49
CA TRP A 86 11.76 -2.57 7.11
C TRP A 86 13.18 -2.35 6.62
N LYS A 87 14.08 -2.10 7.56
CA LYS A 87 15.51 -1.90 7.28
C LYS A 87 16.30 -3.13 7.68
N PHE A 88 16.85 -3.81 6.68
CA PHE A 88 17.61 -5.03 6.82
C PHE A 88 19.08 -4.72 7.04
N SER A 89 19.62 -5.17 8.17
CA SER A 89 21.05 -4.97 8.57
C SER A 89 21.70 -6.24 9.08
N ASP A 90 20.99 -7.35 9.05
CA ASP A 90 21.53 -8.65 9.45
C ASP A 90 22.43 -9.26 8.36
N LYS A 91 23.34 -10.14 8.76
CA LYS A 91 24.26 -10.84 7.84
C LYS A 91 23.60 -12.01 7.12
N VAL A 92 22.47 -12.49 7.62
CA VAL A 92 21.68 -13.57 7.03
C VAL A 92 20.50 -13.02 6.24
N PRO A 93 20.01 -13.74 5.22
CA PRO A 93 18.91 -13.28 4.39
C PRO A 93 17.57 -13.29 5.15
N HIS A 94 16.79 -12.23 4.96
CA HIS A 94 15.45 -12.08 5.53
C HIS A 94 14.45 -11.60 4.48
N ALA A 95 13.16 -11.77 4.77
CA ALA A 95 12.07 -11.18 4.03
C ALA A 95 10.90 -10.86 4.96
N VAL A 96 9.95 -10.09 4.47
CA VAL A 96 8.69 -9.79 5.15
C VAL A 96 7.56 -10.42 4.36
N GLN A 97 6.81 -11.33 4.98
CA GLN A 97 5.65 -11.97 4.37
C GLN A 97 4.44 -11.86 5.27
N GLY A 98 3.34 -11.34 4.74
CA GLY A 98 2.06 -11.25 5.43
C GLY A 98 1.43 -12.61 5.69
N ILE A 99 0.69 -12.70 6.80
CA ILE A 99 -0.02 -13.91 7.25
C ILE A 99 -1.52 -13.64 7.25
N GLY A 100 -2.27 -14.48 6.54
CA GLY A 100 -3.73 -14.39 6.42
C GLY A 100 -4.17 -13.39 5.35
N ASP A 101 -5.47 -13.39 5.05
CA ASP A 101 -6.05 -12.68 3.90
C ASP A 101 -5.83 -11.16 3.96
N ALA A 102 -5.94 -10.54 5.14
CA ALA A 102 -5.73 -9.11 5.30
C ALA A 102 -4.30 -8.66 4.94
N ALA A 103 -3.31 -9.54 5.08
CA ALA A 103 -1.90 -9.23 4.89
C ALA A 103 -1.32 -9.77 3.57
N MET A 104 -2.15 -10.28 2.65
CA MET A 104 -1.69 -10.90 1.39
C MET A 104 -0.85 -9.97 0.49
N GLY A 105 -1.02 -8.65 0.59
CA GLY A 105 -0.24 -7.67 -0.16
C GLY A 105 1.15 -7.39 0.42
N ILE A 106 1.46 -7.88 1.61
CA ILE A 106 2.74 -7.69 2.29
C ILE A 106 3.67 -8.82 1.88
N ASN A 107 4.53 -8.58 0.90
CA ASN A 107 5.47 -9.60 0.41
C ASN A 107 6.72 -8.92 -0.17
N SER A 108 7.80 -8.91 0.59
CA SER A 108 9.07 -8.34 0.16
C SER A 108 9.92 -9.36 -0.60
N PRO A 109 10.85 -8.91 -1.45
CA PRO A 109 11.99 -9.74 -1.86
C PRO A 109 12.84 -10.19 -0.65
N ILE A 110 13.76 -11.12 -0.88
CA ILE A 110 14.76 -11.54 0.11
C ILE A 110 15.90 -10.51 0.11
N PHE A 111 16.30 -10.06 1.30
CA PHE A 111 17.36 -9.08 1.52
C PHE A 111 18.43 -9.62 2.47
N THR A 112 19.68 -9.29 2.17
CA THR A 112 20.82 -9.39 3.11
C THR A 112 21.26 -8.00 3.59
N GLY A 113 20.58 -6.95 3.13
CA GLY A 113 20.80 -5.54 3.47
C GLY A 113 19.93 -4.65 2.61
N GLY A 114 19.75 -3.39 3.02
CA GLY A 114 18.87 -2.44 2.34
C GLY A 114 17.52 -2.28 3.03
N GLU A 115 16.52 -1.83 2.30
CA GLU A 115 15.20 -1.55 2.88
C GLU A 115 14.07 -1.88 1.92
N TRP A 116 12.90 -2.15 2.48
CA TRP A 116 11.65 -2.35 1.76
C TRP A 116 10.51 -1.68 2.51
N SER A 117 9.59 -1.07 1.78
CA SER A 117 8.48 -0.32 2.36
C SER A 117 7.14 -0.79 1.85
N HIS A 118 6.11 -0.67 2.70
CA HIS A 118 4.73 -0.93 2.36
C HIS A 118 3.82 0.15 2.94
N THR A 119 2.89 0.68 2.14
CA THR A 119 1.90 1.67 2.58
C THR A 119 0.59 0.98 2.93
N PHE A 120 0.07 1.25 4.11
CA PHE A 120 -1.15 0.65 4.65
C PHE A 120 -2.35 1.58 4.45
N ALA A 121 -3.15 1.32 3.42
CA ALA A 121 -4.30 2.18 3.08
C ALA A 121 -5.58 1.86 3.87
N VAL A 122 -5.71 0.66 4.45
CA VAL A 122 -6.94 0.19 5.07
C VAL A 122 -6.72 -0.08 6.55
N PRO A 123 -7.61 0.38 7.46
CA PRO A 123 -7.54 0.02 8.87
C PRO A 123 -7.64 -1.50 9.09
N GLY A 124 -6.87 -2.02 10.05
CA GLY A 124 -6.84 -3.45 10.33
C GLY A 124 -5.60 -3.88 11.11
N VAL A 125 -5.51 -5.18 11.37
CA VAL A 125 -4.36 -5.81 12.02
C VAL A 125 -3.68 -6.73 11.02
N TYR A 126 -2.44 -6.40 10.69
CA TYR A 126 -1.63 -7.05 9.68
C TYR A 126 -0.48 -7.80 10.35
N ARG A 127 -0.57 -9.12 10.39
CA ARG A 127 0.49 -9.97 10.92
C ARG A 127 1.44 -10.38 9.80
N TYR A 128 2.73 -10.46 10.11
CA TYR A 128 3.75 -10.89 9.17
C TYR A 128 4.84 -11.71 9.85
N LEU A 129 5.64 -12.41 9.06
CA LEU A 129 6.80 -13.18 9.51
C LEU A 129 7.93 -13.12 8.47
N CYS A 130 9.11 -13.61 8.87
CA CYS A 130 10.14 -13.96 7.91
C CYS A 130 9.94 -15.41 7.44
N PRO A 131 9.71 -15.68 6.13
CA PRO A 131 9.48 -17.05 5.65
C PRO A 131 10.70 -17.96 5.80
N LEU A 132 11.92 -17.39 5.92
CA LEU A 132 13.15 -18.12 6.15
C LEU A 132 13.36 -18.46 7.64
N HIS A 133 12.74 -17.69 8.54
CA HIS A 133 12.85 -17.82 9.99
C HIS A 133 11.46 -17.61 10.62
N PRO A 134 10.61 -18.64 10.67
CA PRO A 134 9.19 -18.50 11.04
C PRO A 134 8.91 -18.03 12.47
N GLU A 135 9.90 -18.07 13.35
CA GLU A 135 9.85 -17.50 14.69
C GLU A 135 9.96 -15.96 14.71
N MET A 136 10.54 -15.37 13.65
CA MET A 136 10.58 -13.91 13.46
C MET A 136 9.21 -13.42 13.01
N ARG A 137 8.46 -12.80 13.91
CA ARG A 137 7.09 -12.35 13.68
C ARG A 137 6.92 -10.89 14.05
N GLY A 138 5.96 -10.24 13.38
CA GLY A 138 5.59 -8.88 13.71
C GLY A 138 4.12 -8.59 13.37
N THR A 139 3.68 -7.41 13.81
CA THR A 139 2.29 -6.94 13.63
C THR A 139 2.27 -5.44 13.36
N VAL A 140 1.53 -5.04 12.33
CA VAL A 140 1.19 -3.64 12.08
C VAL A 140 -0.30 -3.46 12.38
N THR A 141 -0.63 -2.56 13.29
CA THR A 141 -2.01 -2.14 13.57
C THR A 141 -2.27 -0.80 12.88
N VAL A 142 -3.24 -0.77 11.99
CA VAL A 142 -3.64 0.43 11.21
C VAL A 142 -4.97 0.95 11.77
N ARG A 143 -5.02 2.25 12.09
CA ARG A 143 -6.19 2.92 12.66
C ARG A 143 -6.71 4.03 11.75
#